data_f4c346090bbbfcc0335671a964aea384
#
_entry.id   f4c346090bbbfcc0335671a964aea384
#
_cell.length_a   1.000
_cell.length_b   1.000
_cell.length_c   1.000
_cell.angle_alpha   90.00
_cell.angle_beta   90.00
_cell.angle_gamma   90.00
#
_symmetry.space_group_name_H-M   'P 1'
#
loop_
_entity.id
_entity.type
_entity.pdbx_description
1 polymer ?
#
loop_
_entity_poly.entity_id
_entity_poly.type
_entity_poly.pdbx_seq_one_letter_code
_entity_poly.pdbx_strand_id
1 'polypeptide(L)'
;MFSVIRSGLDASLKQLDVLSNNIANAKTTGYKRSDASFQDIYAEKASFLAPGRIGHGASLDTIRQFRSQGPLKQTNQTLDLAIEGQGMFVLKRPDAPAGDTNSFTRDGSFSLDNDGFITSSDGQLLLSDTQQPIQVPRSAIIQGRTFFLNDINIDEFGRVIAQMGDNQEQVVGRVGLAKF
;
A
#
# COMPACT_ATOMS: atom_id res chain seq x y z
N MET A 1 -12.06 42.62 5.71
CA MET A 1 -11.17 42.06 6.77
C MET A 1 -11.68 40.68 7.27
N PHE A 2 -12.97 40.51 7.61
CA PHE A 2 -13.48 39.23 8.08
C PHE A 2 -13.29 38.06 7.10
N SER A 3 -13.36 38.30 5.78
CA SER A 3 -13.15 37.26 4.76
C SER A 3 -11.71 36.70 4.75
N VAL A 4 -10.72 37.56 4.96
CA VAL A 4 -9.30 37.19 5.02
C VAL A 4 -9.02 36.33 6.28
N ILE A 5 -9.59 36.74 7.42
CA ILE A 5 -9.46 35.97 8.67
C ILE A 5 -10.14 34.60 8.53
N ARG A 6 -11.32 34.57 7.94
CA ARG A 6 -12.05 33.33 7.71
C ARG A 6 -11.28 32.38 6.78
N SER A 7 -10.74 32.89 5.65
CA SER A 7 -9.96 32.05 4.74
C SER A 7 -8.67 31.50 5.38
N GLY A 8 -8.00 32.31 6.21
CA GLY A 8 -6.84 31.87 6.97
C GLY A 8 -7.19 30.79 8.01
N LEU A 9 -8.35 30.92 8.69
CA LEU A 9 -8.84 29.92 9.62
C LEU A 9 -9.21 28.62 8.90
N ASP A 10 -9.94 28.71 7.78
CA ASP A 10 -10.32 27.56 6.97
C ASP A 10 -9.08 26.81 6.45
N ALA A 11 -8.05 27.54 6.01
CA ALA A 11 -6.77 26.98 5.59
C ALA A 11 -6.08 26.23 6.75
N SER A 12 -6.03 26.84 7.94
CA SER A 12 -5.44 26.22 9.14
C SER A 12 -6.19 24.96 9.57
N LEU A 13 -7.52 24.96 9.51
CA LEU A 13 -8.32 23.78 9.80
C LEU A 13 -8.04 22.64 8.81
N LYS A 14 -7.92 22.94 7.51
CA LYS A 14 -7.55 21.94 6.50
C LYS A 14 -6.15 21.37 6.73
N GLN A 15 -5.20 22.19 7.13
CA GLN A 15 -3.85 21.73 7.47
C GLN A 15 -3.87 20.82 8.70
N LEU A 16 -4.67 21.16 9.71
CA LEU A 16 -4.86 20.31 10.90
C LEU A 16 -5.52 18.96 10.54
N ASP A 17 -6.52 18.95 9.65
CA ASP A 17 -7.15 17.72 9.17
C ASP A 17 -6.11 16.77 8.53
N VAL A 18 -5.27 17.31 7.62
CA VAL A 18 -4.22 16.53 6.96
C VAL A 18 -3.18 16.03 7.97
N LEU A 19 -2.74 16.89 8.89
CA LEU A 19 -1.77 16.52 9.93
C LEU A 19 -2.34 15.44 10.86
N SER A 20 -3.58 15.60 11.30
CA SER A 20 -4.26 14.61 12.16
C SER A 20 -4.36 13.25 11.48
N ASN A 21 -4.69 13.23 10.19
CA ASN A 21 -4.72 11.99 9.39
C ASN A 21 -3.33 11.35 9.28
N ASN A 22 -2.28 12.15 9.04
CA ASN A 22 -0.91 11.66 9.00
C ASN A 22 -0.48 11.06 10.36
N ILE A 23 -0.85 11.69 11.46
CA ILE A 23 -0.52 11.22 12.81
C ILE A 23 -1.29 9.92 13.13
N ALA A 24 -2.59 9.88 12.83
CA ALA A 24 -3.41 8.70 13.04
C ALA A 24 -2.84 7.46 12.32
N ASN A 25 -2.29 7.67 11.11
CA ASN A 25 -1.74 6.62 10.27
C ASN A 25 -0.21 6.48 10.35
N ALA A 26 0.46 7.14 11.31
CA ALA A 26 1.92 7.11 11.40
C ALA A 26 2.50 5.69 11.63
N LYS A 27 1.71 4.78 12.21
CA LYS A 27 2.06 3.37 12.42
C LYS A 27 1.48 2.42 11.38
N THR A 28 0.68 2.91 10.45
CA THR A 28 0.04 2.09 9.40
C THR A 28 1.07 1.71 8.34
N THR A 29 1.24 0.42 8.09
CA THR A 29 2.16 -0.10 7.08
C THR A 29 1.76 0.39 5.68
N GLY A 30 2.74 0.87 4.91
CA GLY A 30 2.50 1.36 3.55
C GLY A 30 1.78 2.71 3.44
N TYR A 31 1.44 3.36 4.56
CA TYR A 31 0.82 4.68 4.52
C TYR A 31 1.73 5.71 3.85
N LYS A 32 1.14 6.53 3.01
CA LYS A 32 1.80 7.65 2.33
C LYS A 32 1.25 8.97 2.87
N ARG A 33 2.12 9.74 3.55
CA ARG A 33 1.72 11.02 4.12
C ARG A 33 1.25 12.00 3.05
N SER A 34 0.26 12.81 3.40
CA SER A 34 -0.22 13.90 2.57
C SER A 34 0.28 15.24 3.11
N ASP A 35 0.41 16.21 2.24
CA ASP A 35 0.73 17.59 2.58
C ASP A 35 -0.23 18.55 1.86
N ALA A 36 -0.67 19.58 2.56
CA ALA A 36 -1.57 20.58 2.02
C ALA A 36 -0.77 21.80 1.56
N SER A 37 -0.88 22.14 0.28
CA SER A 37 -0.29 23.35 -0.29
C SER A 37 -1.34 24.44 -0.36
N PHE A 38 -0.96 25.64 0.04
CA PHE A 38 -1.84 26.81 0.03
C PHE A 38 -1.28 27.87 -0.89
N GLN A 39 -2.16 28.60 -1.56
CA GLN A 39 -1.83 29.74 -2.38
C GLN A 39 -2.47 31.00 -1.83
N ASP A 40 -1.79 32.15 -2.01
CA ASP A 40 -2.31 33.45 -1.69
C ASP A 40 -3.29 33.89 -2.78
N ILE A 41 -4.43 34.49 -2.38
CA ILE A 41 -5.42 35.01 -3.30
C ILE A 41 -5.12 36.50 -3.53
N TYR A 42 -4.76 36.85 -4.74
CA TYR A 42 -4.56 38.26 -5.17
C TYR A 42 -5.79 38.77 -5.94
N ALA A 43 -6.18 40.01 -5.71
CA ALA A 43 -7.16 40.65 -6.57
C ALA A 43 -6.51 41.07 -7.90
N GLU A 44 -7.04 40.60 -9.01
CA GLU A 44 -6.54 40.84 -10.38
C GLU A 44 -6.69 42.31 -10.83
N LYS A 45 -7.39 43.13 -10.08
CA LYS A 45 -7.58 44.56 -10.35
C LYS A 45 -6.82 45.48 -9.39
N ALA A 46 -5.51 45.35 -9.31
CA ALA A 46 -4.69 46.41 -8.77
C ALA A 46 -4.02 47.17 -9.93
N SER A 47 -4.50 48.37 -10.19
CA SER A 47 -3.83 49.34 -11.06
C SER A 47 -2.32 49.33 -10.82
N PHE A 48 -1.52 49.32 -11.89
CA PHE A 48 -0.04 49.26 -11.88
C PHE A 48 0.65 50.41 -11.07
N LEU A 49 -0.11 51.28 -10.40
CA LEU A 49 0.37 52.48 -9.76
C LEU A 49 0.22 52.53 -8.23
N ALA A 50 -0.26 51.46 -7.57
CA ALA A 50 -0.39 51.46 -6.11
C ALA A 50 0.73 50.61 -5.44
N PRO A 51 1.61 51.23 -4.62
CA PRO A 51 2.54 50.49 -3.79
C PRO A 51 1.77 49.86 -2.62
N GLY A 52 1.53 48.54 -2.68
CA GLY A 52 0.89 47.80 -1.61
C GLY A 52 -0.10 46.76 -2.17
N ARG A 53 0.38 45.59 -2.48
CA ARG A 53 -0.49 44.45 -2.80
C ARG A 53 -1.17 43.99 -1.52
N ILE A 54 -2.49 44.18 -1.46
CA ILE A 54 -3.28 43.64 -0.33
C ILE A 54 -3.73 42.23 -0.70
N GLY A 55 -3.23 41.24 0.03
CA GLY A 55 -3.69 39.84 -0.11
C GLY A 55 -5.15 39.72 0.31
N HIS A 56 -5.92 38.88 -0.37
CA HIS A 56 -7.34 38.61 -0.09
C HIS A 56 -7.53 37.31 0.70
N GLY A 57 -6.46 36.75 1.25
CA GLY A 57 -6.45 35.55 2.07
C GLY A 57 -5.79 34.37 1.38
N ALA A 58 -5.90 33.20 1.98
CA ALA A 58 -5.32 31.95 1.50
C ALA A 58 -6.40 30.99 1.05
N SER A 59 -6.12 30.22 -0.01
CA SER A 59 -6.95 29.08 -0.42
C SER A 59 -6.10 27.83 -0.50
N LEU A 60 -6.76 26.68 -0.27
CA LEU A 60 -6.14 25.38 -0.52
C LEU A 60 -5.90 25.25 -2.05
N ASP A 61 -4.64 25.08 -2.44
CA ASP A 61 -4.26 24.81 -3.82
C ASP A 61 -4.45 23.32 -4.13
N THR A 62 -3.71 22.47 -3.42
CA THR A 62 -3.77 21.03 -3.63
C THR A 62 -3.32 20.27 -2.39
N ILE A 63 -3.80 19.03 -2.28
CA ILE A 63 -3.26 18.04 -1.32
C ILE A 63 -2.40 17.08 -2.12
N ARG A 64 -1.10 17.04 -1.80
CA ARG A 64 -0.12 16.17 -2.46
C ARG A 64 0.22 15.00 -1.56
N GLN A 65 0.20 13.81 -2.13
CA GLN A 65 0.65 12.61 -1.44
C GLN A 65 2.11 12.32 -1.77
N PHE A 66 2.94 12.15 -0.74
CA PHE A 66 4.34 11.77 -0.92
C PHE A 66 4.45 10.28 -1.20
N ARG A 67 5.00 9.92 -2.36
CA ARG A 67 5.18 8.52 -2.77
C ARG A 67 6.59 7.97 -2.49
N SER A 68 7.40 8.71 -1.73
CA SER A 68 8.74 8.24 -1.36
C SER A 68 8.69 6.93 -0.58
N GLN A 69 9.73 6.09 -0.75
CA GLN A 69 9.90 4.85 -0.01
C GLN A 69 10.16 5.15 1.46
N GLY A 70 9.40 4.50 2.36
CA GLY A 70 9.67 4.51 3.79
C GLY A 70 10.78 3.52 4.18
N PRO A 71 11.27 3.56 5.43
CA PRO A 71 12.23 2.59 5.92
C PRO A 71 11.61 1.19 5.94
N LEU A 72 12.39 0.21 5.49
CA LEU A 72 12.02 -1.20 5.60
C LEU A 72 12.32 -1.70 7.02
N LYS A 73 11.38 -2.43 7.61
CA LYS A 73 11.53 -3.05 8.92
C LYS A 73 11.64 -4.56 8.75
N GLN A 74 12.70 -5.15 9.27
CA GLN A 74 12.85 -6.59 9.29
C GLN A 74 12.03 -7.17 10.46
N THR A 75 11.16 -8.14 10.14
CA THR A 75 10.23 -8.77 11.11
C THR A 75 10.60 -10.20 11.46
N ASN A 76 11.50 -10.84 10.72
CA ASN A 76 11.86 -12.25 10.80
C ASN A 76 10.67 -13.21 10.59
N GLN A 77 9.64 -12.75 9.92
CA GLN A 77 8.49 -13.55 9.49
C GLN A 77 8.64 -13.85 7.99
N THR A 78 8.52 -15.12 7.62
CA THR A 78 8.75 -15.56 6.23
C THR A 78 7.72 -15.01 5.24
N LEU A 79 6.49 -14.79 5.71
CA LEU A 79 5.38 -14.29 4.88
C LEU A 79 5.21 -12.76 4.97
N ASP A 80 6.07 -12.05 5.73
CA ASP A 80 6.08 -10.60 5.72
C ASP A 80 6.90 -10.09 4.53
N LEU A 81 6.24 -9.47 3.59
CA LEU A 81 6.82 -8.98 2.34
C LEU A 81 6.84 -7.46 2.30
N ALA A 82 7.90 -6.91 1.76
CA ALA A 82 7.99 -5.48 1.50
C ALA A 82 8.35 -5.21 0.04
N ILE A 83 7.65 -4.26 -0.59
CA ILE A 83 7.96 -3.85 -1.96
C ILE A 83 8.98 -2.71 -1.91
N GLU A 84 10.14 -2.90 -2.52
CA GLU A 84 11.08 -1.82 -2.78
C GLU A 84 10.74 -1.14 -4.12
N GLY A 85 10.47 0.16 -4.07
CA GLY A 85 10.10 0.93 -5.24
C GLY A 85 8.58 1.07 -5.46
N GLN A 86 8.17 1.07 -6.74
CA GLN A 86 6.78 1.28 -7.16
C GLN A 86 6.06 -0.05 -7.36
N GLY A 87 4.84 -0.18 -6.83
CA GLY A 87 4.00 -1.35 -6.99
C GLY A 87 3.08 -1.55 -5.80
N MET A 88 2.09 -2.41 -5.97
CA MET A 88 1.16 -2.87 -4.93
C MET A 88 0.92 -4.36 -5.10
N PHE A 89 0.73 -5.07 -3.99
CA PHE A 89 0.26 -6.45 -4.00
C PHE A 89 -1.16 -6.51 -4.55
N VAL A 90 -1.43 -7.53 -5.33
CA VAL A 90 -2.76 -7.74 -5.91
C VAL A 90 -3.48 -8.77 -5.06
N LEU A 91 -4.65 -8.39 -4.58
CA LEU A 91 -5.48 -9.22 -3.72
C LEU A 91 -6.84 -9.47 -4.35
N LYS A 92 -7.46 -10.58 -3.99
CA LYS A 92 -8.82 -10.94 -4.38
C LYS A 92 -9.61 -11.43 -3.18
N ARG A 93 -10.88 -11.03 -3.08
CA ARG A 93 -11.78 -11.59 -2.07
C ARG A 93 -12.09 -13.04 -2.39
N PRO A 94 -12.09 -13.95 -1.40
CA PRO A 94 -12.37 -15.38 -1.63
C PRO A 94 -13.74 -15.62 -2.26
N ASP A 95 -14.76 -14.82 -1.88
CA ASP A 95 -16.15 -14.97 -2.34
C ASP A 95 -16.46 -14.08 -3.57
N ALA A 96 -15.44 -13.50 -4.21
CA ALA A 96 -15.67 -12.62 -5.35
C ALA A 96 -16.11 -13.40 -6.59
N PRO A 97 -17.20 -12.98 -7.26
CA PRO A 97 -17.61 -13.59 -8.52
C PRO A 97 -16.53 -13.43 -9.60
N ALA A 98 -16.57 -14.30 -10.61
CA ALA A 98 -15.67 -14.20 -11.75
C ALA A 98 -15.85 -12.85 -12.45
N GLY A 99 -14.80 -12.02 -12.46
CA GLY A 99 -14.82 -10.67 -13.04
C GLY A 99 -14.90 -9.53 -12.02
N ASP A 100 -14.90 -9.82 -10.72
CA ASP A 100 -14.80 -8.78 -9.69
C ASP A 100 -13.42 -8.10 -9.69
N THR A 101 -13.42 -6.84 -9.26
CA THR A 101 -12.22 -5.99 -9.25
C THR A 101 -11.22 -6.46 -8.18
N ASN A 102 -9.97 -6.58 -8.57
CA ASN A 102 -8.89 -6.85 -7.63
C ASN A 102 -8.69 -5.68 -6.66
N SER A 103 -8.35 -5.98 -5.43
CA SER A 103 -7.92 -5.00 -4.43
C SER A 103 -6.39 -4.86 -4.49
N PHE A 104 -5.87 -3.71 -4.07
CA PHE A 104 -4.44 -3.43 -4.08
C PHE A 104 -4.00 -2.93 -2.72
N THR A 105 -2.89 -3.47 -2.22
CA THR A 105 -2.33 -3.07 -0.94
C THR A 105 -0.81 -2.95 -0.99
N ARG A 106 -0.24 -2.15 -0.09
CA ARG A 106 1.18 -2.14 0.21
C ARG A 106 1.51 -2.81 1.55
N ASP A 107 0.47 -3.21 2.27
CA ASP A 107 0.66 -4.03 3.47
C ASP A 107 1.08 -5.44 3.02
N GLY A 108 2.24 -5.87 3.49
CA GLY A 108 2.83 -7.16 3.17
C GLY A 108 2.75 -8.16 4.32
N SER A 109 1.92 -7.92 5.32
CA SER A 109 1.68 -8.84 6.43
C SER A 109 0.74 -9.95 5.97
N PHE A 110 1.31 -11.03 5.48
CA PHE A 110 0.55 -12.19 4.99
C PHE A 110 0.61 -13.35 5.97
N SER A 111 -0.38 -14.21 5.87
CA SER A 111 -0.48 -15.47 6.63
C SER A 111 -0.94 -16.62 5.73
N LEU A 112 -0.71 -17.85 6.17
CA LEU A 112 -1.20 -19.03 5.48
C LEU A 112 -2.54 -19.45 6.09
N ASP A 113 -3.54 -19.61 5.24
CA ASP A 113 -4.87 -20.10 5.63
C ASP A 113 -4.88 -21.64 5.79
N ASN A 114 -5.98 -22.15 6.37
CA ASN A 114 -6.21 -23.60 6.55
C ASN A 114 -6.20 -24.39 5.24
N ASP A 115 -6.56 -23.77 4.14
CA ASP A 115 -6.57 -24.39 2.81
C ASP A 115 -5.24 -24.23 2.05
N GLY A 116 -4.24 -23.60 2.68
CA GLY A 116 -2.93 -23.34 2.11
C GLY A 116 -2.84 -22.10 1.21
N PHE A 117 -3.84 -21.23 1.22
CA PHE A 117 -3.76 -19.95 0.52
C PHE A 117 -3.00 -18.90 1.31
N ILE A 118 -2.24 -18.08 0.62
CA ILE A 118 -1.60 -16.91 1.22
C ILE A 118 -2.65 -15.77 1.28
N THR A 119 -2.95 -15.31 2.50
CA THR A 119 -4.00 -14.33 2.78
C THR A 119 -3.46 -13.10 3.49
N SER A 120 -4.09 -11.94 3.25
CA SER A 120 -3.86 -10.73 4.04
C SER A 120 -4.56 -10.79 5.39
N SER A 121 -4.28 -9.84 6.28
CA SER A 121 -4.97 -9.66 7.58
C SER A 121 -6.49 -9.55 7.46
N ASP A 122 -7.00 -9.08 6.32
CA ASP A 122 -8.43 -8.96 6.01
C ASP A 122 -9.03 -10.22 5.35
N GLY A 123 -8.27 -11.32 5.27
CA GLY A 123 -8.71 -12.57 4.67
C GLY A 123 -8.80 -12.56 3.14
N GLN A 124 -8.19 -11.58 2.46
CA GLN A 124 -8.13 -11.55 1.00
C GLN A 124 -6.97 -12.40 0.50
N LEU A 125 -7.18 -13.10 -0.61
CA LEU A 125 -6.20 -13.99 -1.23
C LEU A 125 -5.14 -13.20 -1.99
N LEU A 126 -3.86 -13.52 -1.78
CA LEU A 126 -2.76 -12.97 -2.56
C LEU A 126 -2.72 -13.61 -3.94
N LEU A 127 -2.70 -12.79 -4.98
CA LEU A 127 -2.63 -13.26 -6.36
C LEU A 127 -1.19 -13.36 -6.86
N SER A 128 -0.98 -14.33 -7.73
CA SER A 128 0.26 -14.48 -8.50
C SER A 128 0.31 -13.49 -9.68
N ASP A 129 1.44 -13.45 -10.37
CA ASP A 129 1.62 -12.72 -11.64
C ASP A 129 0.66 -13.22 -12.75
N THR A 130 0.16 -14.46 -12.66
CA THR A 130 -0.86 -15.03 -13.54
C THR A 130 -2.28 -14.72 -13.09
N GLN A 131 -2.46 -13.86 -12.08
CA GLN A 131 -3.77 -13.49 -11.49
C GLN A 131 -4.54 -14.67 -10.86
N GLN A 132 -3.85 -15.72 -10.47
CA GLN A 132 -4.43 -16.84 -9.73
C GLN A 132 -4.05 -16.74 -8.25
N PRO A 133 -4.92 -17.15 -7.31
CA PRO A 133 -4.56 -17.25 -5.91
C PRO A 133 -3.35 -18.16 -5.70
N ILE A 134 -2.41 -17.73 -4.87
CA ILE A 134 -1.24 -18.53 -4.53
C ILE A 134 -1.64 -19.53 -3.45
N GLN A 135 -1.62 -20.81 -3.80
CA GLN A 135 -1.91 -21.89 -2.89
C GLN A 135 -0.66 -22.75 -2.67
N VAL A 136 -0.22 -22.83 -1.44
CA VAL A 136 0.91 -23.68 -1.03
C VAL A 136 0.41 -25.06 -0.65
N PRO A 137 0.78 -26.11 -1.37
CA PRO A 137 0.33 -27.46 -1.06
C PRO A 137 0.93 -27.93 0.28
N ARG A 138 0.12 -28.51 1.15
CA ARG A 138 0.59 -29.06 2.44
C ARG A 138 1.39 -30.35 2.28
N SER A 139 1.19 -31.07 1.18
CA SER A 139 1.92 -32.27 0.83
C SER A 139 2.07 -32.36 -0.68
N ALA A 140 3.16 -32.93 -1.13
CA ALA A 140 3.40 -33.25 -2.53
C ALA A 140 3.86 -34.68 -2.68
N ILE A 141 3.46 -35.34 -3.76
CA ILE A 141 3.93 -36.69 -4.12
C ILE A 141 5.05 -36.51 -5.13
N ILE A 142 6.28 -36.76 -4.71
CA ILE A 142 7.47 -36.68 -5.56
C ILE A 142 8.08 -38.07 -5.64
N GLN A 143 8.22 -38.60 -6.86
CA GLN A 143 8.76 -39.96 -7.11
C GLN A 143 8.05 -41.07 -6.31
N GLY A 144 6.72 -40.96 -6.14
CA GLY A 144 5.93 -41.97 -5.43
C GLY A 144 6.03 -41.93 -3.89
N ARG A 145 6.69 -40.90 -3.32
CA ARG A 145 6.76 -40.68 -1.88
C ARG A 145 6.01 -39.37 -1.53
N THR A 146 5.25 -39.38 -0.44
CA THR A 146 4.55 -38.23 0.06
C THR A 146 5.48 -37.43 0.96
N PHE A 147 5.74 -36.18 0.60
CA PHE A 147 6.46 -35.20 1.41
C PHE A 147 5.50 -34.17 1.97
N PHE A 148 5.70 -33.77 3.21
CA PHE A 148 4.91 -32.75 3.85
C PHE A 148 5.65 -31.39 3.77
N LEU A 149 4.88 -30.30 3.80
CA LEU A 149 5.40 -28.96 3.84
C LEU A 149 6.16 -28.74 5.16
N ASN A 150 7.42 -28.37 5.06
CA ASN A 150 8.29 -28.07 6.19
C ASN A 150 8.39 -26.57 6.44
N ASP A 151 8.64 -25.80 5.38
CA ASP A 151 8.80 -24.36 5.45
C ASP A 151 8.43 -23.71 4.11
N ILE A 152 8.19 -22.39 4.17
CA ILE A 152 7.90 -21.57 2.99
C ILE A 152 8.95 -20.46 2.96
N ASN A 153 9.56 -20.25 1.82
CA ASN A 153 10.48 -19.14 1.60
C ASN A 153 10.03 -18.30 0.40
N ILE A 154 10.24 -17.00 0.48
CA ILE A 154 9.95 -16.09 -0.63
C ILE A 154 11.25 -15.35 -0.96
N ASP A 155 11.70 -15.50 -2.20
CA ASP A 155 12.95 -14.89 -2.63
C ASP A 155 12.79 -13.41 -3.04
N GLU A 156 13.92 -12.75 -3.33
CA GLU A 156 13.98 -11.35 -3.76
C GLU A 156 13.20 -11.07 -5.05
N PHE A 157 12.92 -12.11 -5.85
CA PHE A 157 12.14 -12.01 -7.09
C PHE A 157 10.64 -12.24 -6.88
N GLY A 158 10.23 -12.44 -5.62
CA GLY A 158 8.84 -12.73 -5.26
C GLY A 158 8.41 -14.16 -5.60
N ARG A 159 9.33 -15.10 -5.81
CA ARG A 159 8.98 -16.51 -6.01
C ARG A 159 8.69 -17.15 -4.67
N VAL A 160 7.53 -17.77 -4.56
CA VAL A 160 7.11 -18.53 -3.37
C VAL A 160 7.64 -19.94 -3.53
N ILE A 161 8.52 -20.34 -2.64
CA ILE A 161 9.20 -21.64 -2.62
C ILE A 161 8.72 -22.42 -1.41
N ALA A 162 8.07 -23.55 -1.65
CA ALA A 162 7.68 -24.50 -0.61
C ALA A 162 8.80 -25.52 -0.42
N GLN A 163 9.30 -25.66 0.80
CA GLN A 163 10.26 -26.69 1.17
C GLN A 163 9.51 -27.93 1.64
N MET A 164 9.66 -29.03 0.88
CA MET A 164 9.00 -30.30 1.14
C MET A 164 10.02 -31.33 1.67
N GLY A 165 9.82 -31.83 2.90
CA GLY A 165 10.74 -32.81 3.50
C GLY A 165 12.20 -32.37 3.53
N ASP A 166 13.14 -33.30 3.40
CA ASP A 166 14.56 -33.09 3.69
C ASP A 166 15.37 -32.43 2.55
N ASN A 167 14.82 -31.75 1.62
CA ASN A 167 15.58 -30.94 0.63
C ASN A 167 14.87 -30.79 -0.73
N GLN A 168 13.57 -30.97 -0.78
CA GLN A 168 12.81 -30.76 -2.02
C GLN A 168 12.21 -29.36 -2.02
N GLU A 169 12.70 -28.52 -2.92
CA GLU A 169 12.16 -27.18 -3.13
C GLU A 169 11.21 -27.18 -4.33
N GLN A 170 10.01 -26.70 -4.12
CA GLN A 170 9.02 -26.54 -5.17
C GLN A 170 8.61 -25.07 -5.28
N VAL A 171 8.80 -24.49 -6.46
CA VAL A 171 8.26 -23.15 -6.75
C VAL A 171 6.75 -23.29 -6.97
N VAL A 172 5.98 -22.65 -6.09
CA VAL A 172 4.51 -22.70 -6.09
C VAL A 172 3.94 -21.60 -6.99
N GLY A 173 4.57 -20.46 -7.00
CA GLY A 173 4.12 -19.31 -7.79
C GLY A 173 5.02 -18.10 -7.59
N ARG A 174 4.65 -17.00 -8.23
CA ARG A 174 5.33 -15.72 -8.06
C ARG A 174 4.31 -14.66 -7.66
N VAL A 175 4.63 -13.86 -6.66
CA VAL A 175 3.75 -12.79 -6.17
C VAL A 175 3.47 -11.76 -7.26
N GLY A 176 2.19 -11.49 -7.50
CA GLY A 176 1.73 -10.51 -8.47
C GLY A 176 1.85 -9.08 -7.94
N LEU A 177 2.51 -8.21 -8.71
CA LEU A 177 2.63 -6.79 -8.43
C LEU A 177 1.95 -5.97 -9.54
N ALA A 178 1.08 -5.06 -9.13
CA ALA A 178 0.50 -4.05 -10.03
C ALA A 178 1.25 -2.73 -9.90
N LYS A 179 1.50 -2.09 -11.04
CA LYS A 179 2.12 -0.76 -11.11
C LYS A 179 1.12 0.20 -11.75
N PHE A 180 0.92 1.37 -11.12
CA PHE A 180 0.06 2.46 -11.58
C PHE A 180 0.88 3.70 -11.90
#